data_64ea5c7991c3fe2aaf653fa1663cf2f6
#
_entry.id   64ea5c7991c3fe2aaf653fa1663cf2f6
#
_cell.length_a   1.000
_cell.length_b   1.000
_cell.length_c   1.000
_cell.angle_alpha   90.00
_cell.angle_beta   90.00
_cell.angle_gamma   90.00
#
_symmetry.space_group_name_H-M   'P 1'
#
loop_
_entity.id
_entity.type
_entity.pdbx_description
1 polymer ?
#
loop_
_entity_poly.entity_id
_entity_poly.type
_entity_poly.pdbx_seq_one_letter_code
_entity_poly.pdbx_strand_id
1 'polypeptide(L)'
;MTPQIPNYEIKRVLGEGGMAVVYLANTVKYGTNVALKLLKKEFIHNSNIRARFITEARNMFRMSHPQIIKVTDLIDDCDTVAFVMEYIEGETLKDYLDRKGKLNSEEIGGLLEQMLSALEYTHEQGLVHRDIKPSNFMISPQGKLKLLDFGIAKQTNAASAEYTITGTNQRMGTAMYMSPEQIHETRSVTPRSDIYSLGVVLWQLVTGKKPYSTETLSAFQLQTKIVNEPLPLTGTNWDNLIQKATEKDSQHRYADINSFRSAWQKGQNDLNERRYSWDKTVIEQQSREPYAKILQGHSEISGENSFKGSVRIGNQEWQTKNLDVERFRNGDLIPKARTNEEWESAGRTGMPVWCYYDNDTENGRIYGKLYNWYAVNDVRGLAPKGWHIATDEDWTTLTDYLGGKNVAGGKMKMTRTAYWNPPNTGATNESGFSAFPGGYRNFDGSFTTISYLAFFWSASEYGYGTAWHRGLNYDVGHVSRDNYDESIGASVRCLRD
;
A
#
# COMPACT_ATOMS: atom_id res chain seq x y z
N MET A 1 -17.65 -24.40 -32.09
CA MET A 1 -19.08 -24.64 -31.80
C MET A 1 -19.34 -24.36 -30.33
N THR A 2 -20.38 -23.60 -30.01
CA THR A 2 -20.77 -23.35 -28.61
C THR A 2 -21.29 -24.68 -28.02
N PRO A 3 -20.80 -25.11 -26.84
CA PRO A 3 -21.28 -26.36 -26.24
C PRO A 3 -22.75 -26.26 -25.91
N GLN A 4 -23.49 -27.37 -26.15
CA GLN A 4 -24.89 -27.45 -25.75
C GLN A 4 -24.97 -28.13 -24.38
N ILE A 5 -25.52 -27.43 -23.40
CA ILE A 5 -25.70 -27.91 -22.03
C ILE A 5 -27.16 -27.92 -21.68
N PRO A 6 -27.73 -29.06 -21.29
CA PRO A 6 -29.17 -29.13 -20.93
C PRO A 6 -29.51 -28.09 -19.84
N ASN A 7 -30.63 -27.41 -20.01
CA ASN A 7 -31.18 -26.39 -19.12
C ASN A 7 -30.38 -25.08 -19.03
N TYR A 8 -29.30 -24.92 -19.80
CA TYR A 8 -28.46 -23.71 -19.79
C TYR A 8 -28.18 -23.21 -21.20
N GLU A 9 -28.49 -21.94 -21.47
CA GLU A 9 -28.17 -21.23 -22.71
C GLU A 9 -26.86 -20.46 -22.57
N ILE A 10 -25.81 -20.90 -23.24
CA ILE A 10 -24.50 -20.25 -23.20
C ILE A 10 -24.53 -18.94 -23.98
N LYS A 11 -24.09 -17.85 -23.33
CA LYS A 11 -24.06 -16.51 -23.93
C LYS A 11 -22.65 -16.15 -24.43
N ARG A 12 -21.64 -16.28 -23.59
CA ARG A 12 -20.25 -15.94 -23.92
C ARG A 12 -19.26 -16.62 -22.99
N VAL A 13 -17.98 -16.65 -23.39
CA VAL A 13 -16.88 -17.05 -22.54
C VAL A 13 -16.60 -15.94 -21.51
N LEU A 14 -16.43 -16.32 -20.24
CA LEU A 14 -15.95 -15.46 -19.15
C LEU A 14 -14.46 -15.63 -18.93
N GLY A 15 -13.92 -16.83 -19.10
CA GLY A 15 -12.51 -17.11 -18.94
C GLY A 15 -12.16 -18.52 -19.41
N GLU A 16 -10.90 -18.74 -19.76
CA GLU A 16 -10.38 -20.03 -20.17
C GLU A 16 -9.15 -20.38 -19.35
N GLY A 17 -9.22 -21.53 -18.67
CA GLY A 17 -8.11 -22.11 -17.92
C GLY A 17 -7.48 -23.31 -18.63
N GLY A 18 -6.47 -23.90 -18.02
CA GLY A 18 -5.77 -25.06 -18.57
C GLY A 18 -6.72 -26.25 -18.82
N MET A 19 -7.57 -26.61 -17.86
CA MET A 19 -8.43 -27.79 -17.95
C MET A 19 -9.92 -27.47 -18.19
N ALA A 20 -10.36 -26.23 -18.01
CA ALA A 20 -11.78 -25.87 -18.08
C ALA A 20 -11.98 -24.49 -18.72
N VAL A 21 -13.19 -24.29 -19.24
CA VAL A 21 -13.66 -23.00 -19.75
C VAL A 21 -14.85 -22.55 -18.89
N VAL A 22 -14.88 -21.29 -18.51
CA VAL A 22 -15.99 -20.68 -17.77
C VAL A 22 -16.84 -19.86 -18.73
N TYR A 23 -18.13 -20.13 -18.75
CA TYR A 23 -19.12 -19.46 -19.59
C TYR A 23 -20.10 -18.66 -18.75
N LEU A 24 -20.53 -17.51 -19.26
CA LEU A 24 -21.78 -16.90 -18.86
C LEU A 24 -22.93 -17.67 -19.56
N ALA A 25 -23.89 -18.13 -18.80
CA ALA A 25 -25.06 -18.80 -19.30
C ALA A 25 -26.31 -18.28 -18.61
N ASN A 26 -27.49 -18.50 -19.25
CA ASN A 26 -28.81 -18.30 -18.64
C ASN A 26 -29.44 -19.65 -18.32
N THR A 27 -30.06 -19.72 -17.14
CA THR A 27 -30.97 -20.86 -16.87
C THR A 27 -32.21 -20.77 -17.76
N VAL A 28 -32.52 -21.83 -18.53
CA VAL A 28 -33.66 -21.82 -19.46
C VAL A 28 -34.96 -21.58 -18.70
N LYS A 29 -35.11 -22.18 -17.51
CA LYS A 29 -36.33 -22.12 -16.70
C LYS A 29 -36.60 -20.75 -16.08
N TYR A 30 -35.57 -20.04 -15.62
CA TYR A 30 -35.75 -18.81 -14.82
C TYR A 30 -35.15 -17.56 -15.49
N GLY A 31 -34.40 -17.71 -16.58
CA GLY A 31 -33.76 -16.62 -17.26
C GLY A 31 -32.63 -15.93 -16.44
N THR A 32 -32.15 -16.57 -15.36
CA THR A 32 -31.16 -16.02 -14.48
C THR A 32 -29.74 -16.26 -15.00
N ASN A 33 -28.84 -15.26 -14.86
CA ASN A 33 -27.45 -15.40 -15.20
C ASN A 33 -26.73 -16.32 -14.22
N VAL A 34 -25.94 -17.25 -14.76
CA VAL A 34 -25.05 -18.16 -14.01
C VAL A 34 -23.69 -18.22 -14.67
N ALA A 35 -22.68 -18.59 -13.91
CA ALA A 35 -21.38 -18.96 -14.44
C ALA A 35 -21.28 -20.48 -14.50
N LEU A 36 -20.90 -21.02 -15.66
CA LEU A 36 -20.82 -22.46 -15.91
C LEU A 36 -19.38 -22.82 -16.21
N LYS A 37 -18.71 -23.58 -15.33
CA LYS A 37 -17.35 -24.09 -15.51
C LYS A 37 -17.41 -25.46 -16.13
N LEU A 38 -16.97 -25.56 -17.40
CA LEU A 38 -17.03 -26.76 -18.23
C LEU A 38 -15.64 -27.36 -18.37
N LEU A 39 -15.48 -28.65 -18.05
CA LEU A 39 -14.26 -29.42 -18.30
C LEU A 39 -14.04 -29.53 -19.81
N LYS A 40 -12.80 -29.28 -20.28
CA LYS A 40 -12.47 -29.42 -21.71
C LYS A 40 -12.57 -30.88 -22.16
N LYS A 41 -13.03 -31.09 -23.38
CA LYS A 41 -13.31 -32.41 -23.95
C LYS A 41 -12.12 -33.37 -23.87
N GLU A 42 -10.92 -32.87 -24.07
CA GLU A 42 -9.65 -33.62 -23.98
C GLU A 42 -9.40 -34.26 -22.60
N PHE A 43 -10.04 -33.73 -21.54
CA PHE A 43 -9.87 -34.22 -20.17
C PHE A 43 -11.05 -35.03 -19.64
N ILE A 44 -12.17 -35.13 -20.36
CA ILE A 44 -13.39 -35.83 -19.91
C ILE A 44 -13.10 -37.31 -19.60
N HIS A 45 -12.29 -37.96 -20.45
CA HIS A 45 -11.91 -39.39 -20.32
C HIS A 45 -10.67 -39.60 -19.43
N ASN A 46 -10.02 -38.55 -18.95
CA ASN A 46 -8.95 -38.68 -17.96
C ASN A 46 -9.56 -38.82 -16.56
N SER A 47 -9.62 -40.05 -16.05
CA SER A 47 -10.26 -40.39 -14.78
C SER A 47 -9.74 -39.53 -13.60
N ASN A 48 -8.43 -39.22 -13.57
CA ASN A 48 -7.84 -38.42 -12.51
C ASN A 48 -8.26 -36.95 -12.56
N ILE A 49 -8.24 -36.34 -13.75
CA ILE A 49 -8.63 -34.93 -13.92
C ILE A 49 -10.14 -34.78 -13.69
N ARG A 50 -10.95 -35.69 -14.25
CA ARG A 50 -12.39 -35.72 -14.03
C ARG A 50 -12.75 -35.84 -12.54
N ALA A 51 -12.16 -36.81 -11.83
CA ALA A 51 -12.41 -37.01 -10.41
C ALA A 51 -12.06 -35.78 -9.57
N ARG A 52 -10.95 -35.11 -9.86
CA ARG A 52 -10.53 -33.87 -9.20
C ARG A 52 -11.54 -32.72 -9.44
N PHE A 53 -11.96 -32.55 -10.68
CA PHE A 53 -12.93 -31.52 -11.06
C PHE A 53 -14.27 -31.70 -10.33
N ILE A 54 -14.76 -32.97 -10.27
CA ILE A 54 -15.97 -33.32 -9.54
C ILE A 54 -15.81 -33.13 -8.03
N THR A 55 -14.64 -33.50 -7.47
CA THR A 55 -14.35 -33.29 -6.04
C THR A 55 -14.32 -31.80 -5.68
N GLU A 56 -13.72 -30.96 -6.53
CA GLU A 56 -13.74 -29.52 -6.38
C GLU A 56 -15.18 -29.00 -6.33
N ALA A 57 -16.02 -29.36 -7.33
CA ALA A 57 -17.40 -28.95 -7.37
C ALA A 57 -18.19 -29.40 -6.13
N ARG A 58 -18.02 -30.66 -5.67
CA ARG A 58 -18.70 -31.19 -4.47
C ARG A 58 -18.28 -30.47 -3.19
N ASN A 59 -17.00 -30.13 -3.05
CA ASN A 59 -16.54 -29.36 -1.88
C ASN A 59 -17.11 -27.95 -1.90
N MET A 60 -17.09 -27.27 -3.04
CA MET A 60 -17.68 -25.94 -3.18
C MET A 60 -19.20 -25.95 -3.00
N PHE A 61 -19.90 -27.00 -3.43
CA PHE A 61 -21.35 -27.14 -3.26
C PHE A 61 -21.76 -27.16 -1.77
N ARG A 62 -20.92 -27.73 -0.90
CA ARG A 62 -21.16 -27.78 0.56
C ARG A 62 -20.87 -26.45 1.25
N MET A 63 -20.15 -25.53 0.59
CA MET A 63 -19.80 -24.24 1.16
C MET A 63 -20.99 -23.27 1.08
N SER A 64 -21.30 -22.62 2.19
CA SER A 64 -22.34 -21.59 2.26
C SER A 64 -21.83 -20.41 3.05
N HIS A 65 -21.19 -19.45 2.37
CA HIS A 65 -20.59 -18.29 2.99
C HIS A 65 -20.69 -17.06 2.06
N PRO A 66 -20.98 -15.86 2.56
CA PRO A 66 -21.18 -14.68 1.70
C PRO A 66 -19.95 -14.30 0.87
N GLN A 67 -18.73 -14.57 1.36
CA GLN A 67 -17.48 -14.29 0.64
C GLN A 67 -16.91 -15.50 -0.12
N ILE A 68 -17.68 -16.58 -0.30
CA ILE A 68 -17.30 -17.74 -1.13
C ILE A 68 -18.35 -17.88 -2.24
N ILE A 69 -17.87 -18.19 -3.45
CA ILE A 69 -18.78 -18.41 -4.57
C ILE A 69 -19.66 -19.63 -4.33
N LYS A 70 -20.97 -19.49 -4.59
CA LYS A 70 -21.91 -20.57 -4.39
C LYS A 70 -22.04 -21.43 -5.63
N VAL A 71 -21.72 -22.72 -5.54
CA VAL A 71 -22.03 -23.73 -6.54
C VAL A 71 -23.47 -24.23 -6.33
N THR A 72 -24.23 -24.27 -7.39
CA THR A 72 -25.70 -24.58 -7.34
C THR A 72 -26.06 -25.86 -8.04
N ASP A 73 -25.23 -26.36 -8.97
CA ASP A 73 -25.50 -27.58 -9.72
C ASP A 73 -24.21 -28.25 -10.20
N LEU A 74 -24.26 -29.57 -10.39
CA LEU A 74 -23.16 -30.38 -10.95
C LEU A 74 -23.73 -31.29 -12.06
N ILE A 75 -23.20 -31.13 -13.25
CA ILE A 75 -23.51 -31.94 -14.43
C ILE A 75 -22.36 -32.94 -14.61
N ASP A 76 -22.67 -34.22 -14.55
CA ASP A 76 -21.65 -35.30 -14.60
C ASP A 76 -22.14 -36.40 -15.54
N ASP A 77 -22.10 -36.13 -16.86
CA ASP A 77 -22.51 -37.03 -17.93
C ASP A 77 -21.32 -37.63 -18.67
N CYS A 78 -21.56 -38.59 -19.58
CA CYS A 78 -20.51 -39.25 -20.36
C CYS A 78 -19.66 -38.28 -21.16
N ASP A 79 -20.27 -37.27 -21.78
CA ASP A 79 -19.63 -36.32 -22.69
C ASP A 79 -19.56 -34.88 -22.16
N THR A 80 -20.07 -34.66 -20.96
CA THR A 80 -20.14 -33.32 -20.37
C THR A 80 -19.92 -33.36 -18.87
N VAL A 81 -18.92 -32.67 -18.41
CA VAL A 81 -18.69 -32.49 -16.98
C VAL A 81 -18.57 -30.99 -16.71
N ALA A 82 -19.54 -30.46 -15.98
CA ALA A 82 -19.58 -29.04 -15.66
C ALA A 82 -20.15 -28.81 -14.25
N PHE A 83 -19.83 -27.69 -13.64
CA PHE A 83 -20.60 -27.22 -12.49
C PHE A 83 -21.07 -25.79 -12.69
N VAL A 84 -22.19 -25.47 -12.09
CA VAL A 84 -22.86 -24.20 -12.20
C VAL A 84 -22.70 -23.44 -10.89
N MET A 85 -22.39 -22.18 -10.99
CA MET A 85 -22.21 -21.29 -9.86
C MET A 85 -22.92 -19.96 -10.08
N GLU A 86 -23.15 -19.22 -9.02
CA GLU A 86 -23.67 -17.87 -9.12
C GLU A 86 -22.78 -17.02 -10.06
N TYR A 87 -23.42 -16.18 -10.87
CA TYR A 87 -22.71 -15.18 -11.66
C TYR A 87 -22.50 -13.91 -10.84
N ILE A 88 -21.25 -13.46 -10.78
CA ILE A 88 -20.86 -12.23 -10.09
C ILE A 88 -20.60 -11.18 -11.16
N GLU A 89 -21.38 -10.12 -11.16
CA GLU A 89 -21.10 -8.94 -11.95
C GLU A 89 -19.94 -8.17 -11.30
N GLY A 90 -18.81 -8.05 -12.01
CA GLY A 90 -17.60 -7.45 -11.48
C GLY A 90 -16.34 -7.86 -12.22
N GLU A 91 -15.21 -7.63 -11.61
CA GLU A 91 -13.90 -7.97 -12.15
C GLU A 91 -13.09 -8.81 -11.15
N THR A 92 -12.03 -9.49 -11.61
CA THR A 92 -11.13 -10.16 -10.67
C THR A 92 -10.31 -9.12 -9.88
N LEU A 93 -9.89 -9.47 -8.66
CA LEU A 93 -8.99 -8.62 -7.88
C LEU A 93 -7.69 -8.33 -8.64
N LYS A 94 -7.25 -9.27 -9.49
CA LYS A 94 -6.11 -9.07 -10.38
C LYS A 94 -6.37 -7.92 -11.35
N ASP A 95 -7.49 -7.94 -12.07
CA ASP A 95 -7.83 -6.93 -13.07
C ASP A 95 -8.10 -5.57 -12.39
N TYR A 96 -8.71 -5.61 -11.19
CA TYR A 96 -8.90 -4.43 -10.34
C TYR A 96 -7.56 -3.77 -9.97
N LEU A 97 -6.56 -4.56 -9.55
CA LEU A 97 -5.22 -4.07 -9.22
C LEU A 97 -4.46 -3.59 -10.46
N ASP A 98 -4.55 -4.33 -11.57
CA ASP A 98 -3.90 -3.95 -12.84
C ASP A 98 -4.45 -2.58 -13.35
N ARG A 99 -5.72 -2.29 -13.08
CA ARG A 99 -6.38 -1.02 -13.44
C ARG A 99 -6.14 0.10 -12.43
N LYS A 100 -6.20 -0.19 -11.13
CA LYS A 100 -6.17 0.81 -10.06
C LYS A 100 -4.77 1.07 -9.51
N GLY A 101 -3.90 0.08 -9.59
CA GLY A 101 -2.58 0.12 -8.98
C GLY A 101 -2.64 -0.07 -7.45
N LYS A 102 -1.91 0.75 -6.72
CA LYS A 102 -1.83 0.72 -5.25
C LYS A 102 -3.17 1.11 -4.62
N LEU A 103 -3.58 0.39 -3.58
CA LEU A 103 -4.78 0.68 -2.79
C LEU A 103 -4.43 1.46 -1.53
N ASN A 104 -5.40 2.22 -1.01
CA ASN A 104 -5.27 2.85 0.31
C ASN A 104 -5.57 1.86 1.44
N SER A 105 -5.21 2.23 2.68
CA SER A 105 -5.33 1.33 3.85
C SER A 105 -6.76 0.94 4.17
N GLU A 106 -7.75 1.78 3.92
CA GLU A 106 -9.16 1.47 4.14
C GLU A 106 -9.66 0.42 3.15
N GLU A 107 -9.34 0.60 1.88
CA GLU A 107 -9.66 -0.38 0.84
C GLU A 107 -9.00 -1.73 1.11
N ILE A 108 -7.69 -1.70 1.49
CA ILE A 108 -6.95 -2.91 1.89
C ILE A 108 -7.64 -3.57 3.09
N GLY A 109 -7.97 -2.81 4.13
CA GLY A 109 -8.63 -3.32 5.33
C GLY A 109 -9.99 -3.96 5.02
N GLY A 110 -10.80 -3.30 4.20
CA GLY A 110 -12.12 -3.80 3.78
C GLY A 110 -12.03 -5.09 2.95
N LEU A 111 -11.05 -5.22 2.07
CA LEU A 111 -10.80 -6.43 1.30
C LEU A 111 -10.20 -7.55 2.17
N LEU A 112 -9.23 -7.21 3.02
CA LEU A 112 -8.56 -8.16 3.91
C LEU A 112 -9.56 -8.84 4.85
N GLU A 113 -10.48 -8.09 5.48
CA GLU A 113 -11.49 -8.68 6.36
C GLU A 113 -12.37 -9.69 5.62
N GLN A 114 -12.77 -9.39 4.40
CA GLN A 114 -13.56 -10.31 3.57
C GLN A 114 -12.75 -11.57 3.18
N MET A 115 -11.46 -11.42 2.88
CA MET A 115 -10.56 -12.56 2.60
C MET A 115 -10.37 -13.43 3.83
N LEU A 116 -10.14 -12.81 5.01
CA LEU A 116 -9.99 -13.52 6.28
C LEU A 116 -11.26 -14.30 6.62
N SER A 117 -12.44 -13.68 6.43
CA SER A 117 -13.74 -14.32 6.67
C SER A 117 -13.96 -15.55 5.78
N ALA A 118 -13.59 -15.45 4.49
CA ALA A 118 -13.68 -16.58 3.57
C ALA A 118 -12.73 -17.73 3.94
N LEU A 119 -11.49 -17.41 4.30
CA LEU A 119 -10.47 -18.40 4.64
C LEU A 119 -10.73 -19.07 5.99
N GLU A 120 -11.19 -18.30 6.99
CA GLU A 120 -11.59 -18.84 8.28
C GLU A 120 -12.65 -19.91 8.12
N TYR A 121 -13.75 -19.57 7.42
CA TYR A 121 -14.82 -20.53 7.13
C TYR A 121 -14.29 -21.77 6.37
N THR A 122 -13.41 -21.56 5.37
CA THR A 122 -12.81 -22.66 4.61
C THR A 122 -12.04 -23.62 5.51
N HIS A 123 -11.20 -23.07 6.41
CA HIS A 123 -10.40 -23.84 7.34
C HIS A 123 -11.23 -24.55 8.42
N GLU A 124 -12.32 -23.93 8.89
CA GLU A 124 -13.30 -24.57 9.79
C GLU A 124 -13.98 -25.77 9.17
N GLN A 125 -14.19 -25.78 7.85
CA GLN A 125 -14.71 -26.95 7.13
C GLN A 125 -13.62 -28.04 6.90
N GLY A 126 -12.42 -27.89 7.49
CA GLY A 126 -11.31 -28.82 7.33
C GLY A 126 -10.64 -28.79 5.96
N LEU A 127 -10.86 -27.72 5.18
CA LEU A 127 -10.31 -27.55 3.84
C LEU A 127 -9.16 -26.55 3.82
N VAL A 128 -8.20 -26.77 2.94
CA VAL A 128 -7.14 -25.82 2.60
C VAL A 128 -7.34 -25.40 1.16
N HIS A 129 -7.33 -24.11 0.87
CA HIS A 129 -7.64 -23.58 -0.46
C HIS A 129 -6.51 -23.85 -1.48
N ARG A 130 -5.25 -23.66 -1.08
CA ARG A 130 -4.02 -23.99 -1.85
C ARG A 130 -3.74 -23.16 -3.11
N ASP A 131 -4.60 -22.21 -3.47
CA ASP A 131 -4.42 -21.37 -4.65
C ASP A 131 -4.90 -19.93 -4.40
N ILE A 132 -4.54 -19.36 -3.24
CA ILE A 132 -4.85 -17.97 -2.90
C ILE A 132 -4.00 -17.05 -3.74
N LYS A 133 -4.67 -16.24 -4.58
CA LYS A 133 -4.07 -15.27 -5.50
C LYS A 133 -5.13 -14.27 -5.97
N PRO A 134 -4.76 -13.08 -6.45
CA PRO A 134 -5.74 -12.06 -6.86
C PRO A 134 -6.74 -12.50 -7.94
N SER A 135 -6.34 -13.39 -8.87
CA SER A 135 -7.27 -13.88 -9.91
C SER A 135 -8.34 -14.84 -9.39
N ASN A 136 -8.21 -15.32 -8.16
CA ASN A 136 -9.20 -16.20 -7.52
C ASN A 136 -10.16 -15.44 -6.58
N PHE A 137 -10.15 -14.12 -6.63
CA PHE A 137 -11.12 -13.25 -5.95
C PHE A 137 -11.85 -12.42 -6.99
N MET A 138 -13.17 -12.38 -6.92
CA MET A 138 -14.02 -11.45 -7.67
C MET A 138 -14.43 -10.29 -6.78
N ILE A 139 -14.44 -9.08 -7.32
CA ILE A 139 -14.93 -7.87 -6.66
C ILE A 139 -16.12 -7.33 -7.45
N SER A 140 -17.26 -7.16 -6.77
CA SER A 140 -18.42 -6.50 -7.36
C SER A 140 -18.24 -4.97 -7.37
N PRO A 141 -19.03 -4.22 -8.16
CA PRO A 141 -19.00 -2.75 -8.14
C PRO A 141 -19.28 -2.13 -6.75
N GLN A 142 -19.93 -2.88 -5.85
CA GLN A 142 -20.22 -2.47 -4.48
C GLN A 142 -19.10 -2.84 -3.49
N GLY A 143 -17.94 -3.29 -3.96
CA GLY A 143 -16.80 -3.67 -3.12
C GLY A 143 -16.96 -5.01 -2.37
N LYS A 144 -17.97 -5.83 -2.74
CA LYS A 144 -18.12 -7.17 -2.17
C LYS A 144 -17.18 -8.15 -2.86
N LEU A 145 -16.41 -8.86 -2.05
CA LEU A 145 -15.43 -9.84 -2.50
C LEU A 145 -16.01 -11.25 -2.39
N LYS A 146 -15.70 -12.10 -3.38
CA LYS A 146 -15.96 -13.54 -3.33
C LYS A 146 -14.75 -14.34 -3.77
N LEU A 147 -14.40 -15.33 -2.95
CA LEU A 147 -13.36 -16.32 -3.22
C LEU A 147 -13.91 -17.35 -4.21
N LEU A 148 -13.15 -17.61 -5.24
CA LEU A 148 -13.48 -18.54 -6.32
C LEU A 148 -12.86 -19.92 -6.10
N ASP A 149 -12.40 -20.52 -7.14
CA ASP A 149 -11.85 -21.86 -7.34
C ASP A 149 -10.94 -22.37 -6.22
N PHE A 150 -11.26 -23.52 -5.65
CA PHE A 150 -10.40 -24.23 -4.72
C PHE A 150 -9.33 -25.02 -5.48
N GLY A 151 -8.05 -24.82 -5.14
CA GLY A 151 -6.91 -25.51 -5.76
C GLY A 151 -6.79 -27.00 -5.43
N ILE A 152 -7.92 -27.70 -5.22
CA ILE A 152 -7.95 -29.14 -4.85
C ILE A 152 -7.33 -30.02 -5.93
N ALA A 153 -7.35 -29.56 -7.18
CA ALA A 153 -6.68 -30.23 -8.29
C ALA A 153 -5.16 -30.39 -8.10
N LYS A 154 -4.55 -29.66 -7.16
CA LYS A 154 -3.11 -29.72 -6.84
C LYS A 154 -2.75 -30.79 -5.79
N GLN A 155 -3.69 -31.64 -5.38
CA GLN A 155 -3.60 -32.49 -4.17
C GLN A 155 -2.82 -33.79 -4.31
N THR A 156 -2.49 -34.33 -5.48
CA THR A 156 -1.88 -35.68 -5.51
C THR A 156 -0.79 -35.87 -6.55
N ASN A 157 0.28 -36.46 -6.05
CA ASN A 157 1.36 -37.24 -6.63
C ASN A 157 2.64 -36.52 -7.09
N ALA A 158 3.70 -36.81 -6.36
CA ALA A 158 5.08 -36.74 -6.79
C ALA A 158 5.38 -37.51 -8.11
N ALA A 159 4.40 -38.23 -8.66
CA ALA A 159 4.53 -38.96 -9.95
C ALA A 159 4.01 -38.16 -11.15
N SER A 160 3.34 -37.03 -10.95
CA SER A 160 2.97 -36.10 -12.02
C SER A 160 3.89 -34.86 -12.02
N ALA A 161 5.18 -35.08 -11.84
CA ALA A 161 6.24 -34.06 -12.01
C ALA A 161 6.28 -33.45 -13.44
N GLU A 162 5.41 -33.89 -14.36
CA GLU A 162 5.19 -33.28 -15.67
C GLU A 162 4.37 -31.99 -15.62
N TYR A 163 3.77 -31.61 -14.45
CA TYR A 163 3.21 -30.27 -14.20
C TYR A 163 4.19 -29.34 -13.49
N THR A 164 5.47 -29.69 -13.50
CA THR A 164 6.56 -28.80 -13.10
C THR A 164 6.47 -27.52 -13.94
N ILE A 165 6.79 -26.42 -13.33
CA ILE A 165 6.79 -25.04 -13.85
C ILE A 165 7.68 -24.96 -15.12
N THR A 166 7.27 -25.60 -16.21
CA THR A 166 7.92 -25.51 -17.50
C THR A 166 7.09 -24.65 -18.44
N GLY A 167 7.53 -23.43 -18.59
CA GLY A 167 7.52 -22.76 -19.88
C GLY A 167 6.30 -21.99 -20.36
N THR A 168 5.42 -21.39 -19.50
CA THR A 168 4.59 -20.26 -19.94
C THR A 168 4.49 -19.19 -18.85
N ASN A 169 4.53 -17.92 -19.24
CA ASN A 169 4.40 -16.74 -18.34
C ASN A 169 3.16 -16.83 -17.42
N GLN A 170 2.12 -17.49 -17.85
CA GLN A 170 0.88 -17.68 -17.09
C GLN A 170 1.04 -18.63 -15.90
N ARG A 171 1.90 -19.66 -16.02
CA ARG A 171 2.21 -20.62 -14.94
C ARG A 171 3.15 -20.02 -13.90
N MET A 172 4.14 -19.24 -14.33
CA MET A 172 5.04 -18.49 -13.43
C MET A 172 4.27 -17.44 -12.62
N GLY A 173 3.26 -16.79 -13.22
CA GLY A 173 2.40 -15.82 -12.54
C GLY A 173 1.61 -16.41 -11.38
N THR A 174 1.24 -17.69 -11.43
CA THR A 174 0.58 -18.39 -10.31
C THR A 174 1.57 -18.82 -9.23
N ALA A 175 2.79 -19.21 -9.62
CA ALA A 175 3.79 -19.72 -8.69
C ALA A 175 4.26 -18.69 -7.65
N MET A 176 4.20 -17.39 -7.97
CA MET A 176 4.64 -16.32 -7.06
C MET A 176 3.87 -16.22 -5.74
N TYR A 177 2.68 -16.81 -5.65
CA TYR A 177 1.86 -16.85 -4.44
C TYR A 177 1.97 -18.15 -3.65
N MET A 178 2.70 -19.17 -4.18
CA MET A 178 2.88 -20.45 -3.52
C MET A 178 3.76 -20.32 -2.29
N SER A 179 3.41 -21.05 -1.23
CA SER A 179 4.27 -21.16 -0.06
C SER A 179 5.49 -22.06 -0.33
N PRO A 180 6.58 -21.92 0.46
CA PRO A 180 7.77 -22.77 0.32
C PRO A 180 7.45 -24.25 0.35
N GLU A 181 6.58 -24.71 1.25
CA GLU A 181 6.17 -26.12 1.36
C GLU A 181 5.34 -26.60 0.15
N GLN A 182 4.60 -25.72 -0.52
CA GLN A 182 3.94 -26.07 -1.78
C GLN A 182 4.90 -26.31 -2.93
N ILE A 183 6.09 -25.70 -2.87
CA ILE A 183 7.16 -25.86 -3.86
C ILE A 183 7.94 -27.15 -3.59
N HIS A 184 8.26 -27.43 -2.32
CA HIS A 184 9.08 -28.57 -1.95
C HIS A 184 8.29 -29.87 -1.82
N GLU A 185 7.16 -29.84 -1.11
CA GLU A 185 6.37 -31.04 -0.82
C GLU A 185 4.88 -30.71 -0.71
N THR A 186 4.09 -31.08 -1.70
CA THR A 186 2.64 -30.88 -1.68
C THR A 186 1.90 -31.61 -0.55
N ARG A 187 2.55 -32.54 0.14
CA ARG A 187 1.95 -33.31 1.25
C ARG A 187 1.97 -32.57 2.59
N SER A 188 2.84 -31.57 2.75
CA SER A 188 2.97 -30.78 3.98
C SER A 188 2.09 -29.51 4.01
N VAL A 189 1.21 -29.34 3.02
CA VAL A 189 0.35 -28.16 2.87
C VAL A 189 -0.75 -28.15 3.96
N THR A 190 -0.78 -27.08 4.73
CA THR A 190 -1.69 -26.88 5.86
C THR A 190 -2.43 -25.52 5.69
N PRO A 191 -3.40 -25.15 6.54
CA PRO A 191 -3.98 -23.81 6.57
C PRO A 191 -2.96 -22.67 6.61
N ARG A 192 -1.77 -22.89 7.18
CA ARG A 192 -0.69 -21.91 7.18
C ARG A 192 -0.08 -21.62 5.81
N SER A 193 -0.30 -22.51 4.83
CA SER A 193 0.07 -22.27 3.44
C SER A 193 -0.82 -21.21 2.79
N ASP A 194 -2.12 -21.20 3.09
CA ASP A 194 -3.05 -20.17 2.64
C ASP A 194 -2.73 -18.81 3.31
N ILE A 195 -2.29 -18.82 4.59
CA ILE A 195 -1.84 -17.62 5.29
C ILE A 195 -0.61 -17.01 4.61
N TYR A 196 0.35 -17.84 4.18
CA TYR A 196 1.50 -17.37 3.39
C TYR A 196 1.02 -16.68 2.09
N SER A 197 0.20 -17.37 1.33
CA SER A 197 -0.32 -16.85 0.06
C SER A 197 -1.12 -15.55 0.26
N LEU A 198 -1.90 -15.45 1.33
CA LEU A 198 -2.61 -14.22 1.71
C LEU A 198 -1.64 -13.09 2.05
N GLY A 199 -0.54 -13.39 2.76
CA GLY A 199 0.54 -12.42 3.04
C GLY A 199 1.15 -11.86 1.76
N VAL A 200 1.37 -12.71 0.75
CA VAL A 200 1.87 -12.28 -0.58
C VAL A 200 0.83 -11.41 -1.32
N VAL A 201 -0.46 -11.78 -1.24
CA VAL A 201 -1.54 -10.96 -1.80
C VAL A 201 -1.59 -9.60 -1.10
N LEU A 202 -1.52 -9.57 0.24
CA LEU A 202 -1.50 -8.33 1.02
C LEU A 202 -0.33 -7.44 0.62
N TRP A 203 0.87 -8.00 0.45
CA TRP A 203 2.03 -7.26 -0.07
C TRP A 203 1.72 -6.58 -1.41
N GLN A 204 1.05 -7.31 -2.32
CA GLN A 204 0.67 -6.75 -3.62
C GLN A 204 -0.40 -5.65 -3.49
N LEU A 205 -1.38 -5.80 -2.60
CA LEU A 205 -2.39 -4.75 -2.33
C LEU A 205 -1.74 -3.46 -1.85
N VAL A 206 -0.76 -3.58 -0.94
CA VAL A 206 -0.03 -2.45 -0.34
C VAL A 206 0.87 -1.76 -1.35
N THR A 207 1.57 -2.51 -2.20
CA THR A 207 2.58 -1.94 -3.12
C THR A 207 2.03 -1.61 -4.50
N GLY A 208 0.91 -2.23 -4.91
CA GLY A 208 0.40 -2.20 -6.30
C GLY A 208 1.31 -2.93 -7.30
N LYS A 209 2.33 -3.66 -6.83
CA LYS A 209 3.34 -4.33 -7.67
C LYS A 209 3.27 -5.84 -7.49
N LYS A 210 3.70 -6.59 -8.50
CA LYS A 210 3.91 -8.04 -8.34
C LYS A 210 5.14 -8.28 -7.46
N PRO A 211 5.10 -9.27 -6.55
CA PRO A 211 6.21 -9.53 -5.61
C PRO A 211 7.50 -9.97 -6.31
N TYR A 212 7.39 -10.56 -7.49
CA TYR A 212 8.51 -11.02 -8.30
C TYR A 212 8.30 -10.68 -9.78
N SER A 213 9.37 -10.27 -10.48
CA SER A 213 9.33 -10.07 -11.93
C SER A 213 9.38 -11.43 -12.65
N THR A 214 8.30 -11.79 -13.33
CA THR A 214 8.23 -13.00 -14.14
C THR A 214 8.86 -12.86 -15.52
N GLU A 215 9.24 -11.64 -15.90
CA GLU A 215 9.87 -11.36 -17.21
C GLU A 215 11.37 -11.61 -17.19
N THR A 216 11.99 -11.48 -16.01
CA THR A 216 13.46 -11.56 -15.85
C THR A 216 13.92 -12.81 -15.12
N LEU A 217 13.03 -13.54 -14.45
CA LEU A 217 13.37 -14.71 -13.65
C LEU A 217 12.99 -16.00 -14.39
N SER A 218 13.88 -16.99 -14.37
CA SER A 218 13.51 -18.37 -14.72
C SER A 218 12.62 -18.99 -13.63
N ALA A 219 11.91 -20.07 -13.97
CA ALA A 219 11.08 -20.80 -13.00
C ALA A 219 11.89 -21.26 -11.77
N PHE A 220 13.12 -21.73 -11.99
CA PHE A 220 14.03 -22.15 -10.92
C PHE A 220 14.44 -20.96 -10.03
N GLN A 221 14.80 -19.82 -10.62
CA GLN A 221 15.15 -18.61 -9.86
C GLN A 221 13.98 -18.10 -9.03
N LEU A 222 12.76 -18.13 -9.59
CA LEU A 222 11.55 -17.77 -8.87
C LEU A 222 11.32 -18.69 -7.65
N GLN A 223 11.45 -20.01 -7.85
CA GLN A 223 11.32 -20.98 -6.74
C GLN A 223 12.38 -20.74 -5.67
N THR A 224 13.64 -20.54 -6.06
CA THR A 224 14.74 -20.24 -5.14
C THR A 224 14.46 -18.99 -4.30
N LYS A 225 13.94 -17.93 -4.92
CA LYS A 225 13.55 -16.71 -4.20
C LYS A 225 12.41 -16.94 -3.22
N ILE A 226 11.34 -17.61 -3.64
CA ILE A 226 10.19 -17.91 -2.78
C ILE A 226 10.62 -18.70 -1.54
N VAL A 227 11.52 -19.67 -1.72
CA VAL A 227 11.97 -20.54 -0.63
C VAL A 227 12.95 -19.83 0.32
N ASN A 228 13.89 -19.05 -0.21
CA ASN A 228 15.03 -18.58 0.57
C ASN A 228 15.00 -17.08 0.90
N GLU A 229 14.34 -16.25 0.09
CA GLU A 229 14.40 -14.80 0.26
C GLU A 229 13.09 -14.27 0.88
N PRO A 230 13.14 -13.41 1.92
CA PRO A 230 11.95 -12.72 2.41
C PRO A 230 11.39 -11.79 1.34
N LEU A 231 10.10 -11.48 1.42
CA LEU A 231 9.53 -10.41 0.61
C LEU A 231 10.17 -9.07 0.98
N PRO A 232 10.40 -8.19 -0.01
CA PRO A 232 10.88 -6.84 0.28
C PRO A 232 9.92 -6.11 1.23
N LEU A 233 10.46 -5.27 2.10
CA LEU A 233 9.64 -4.39 2.94
C LEU A 233 8.86 -3.40 2.06
N THR A 234 7.62 -3.13 2.45
CA THR A 234 6.77 -2.13 1.79
C THR A 234 7.04 -0.72 2.29
N GLY A 235 7.70 -0.59 3.45
CA GLY A 235 7.91 0.67 4.17
C GLY A 235 6.63 1.19 4.84
N THR A 236 5.67 0.30 5.14
CA THR A 236 4.40 0.67 5.74
C THR A 236 4.14 -0.11 7.04
N ASN A 237 3.12 0.31 7.80
CA ASN A 237 2.66 -0.41 9.00
C ASN A 237 2.16 -1.85 8.74
N TRP A 238 2.00 -2.24 7.47
CA TRP A 238 1.66 -3.60 7.07
C TRP A 238 2.83 -4.58 7.12
N ASP A 239 4.07 -4.08 7.18
CA ASP A 239 5.28 -4.92 7.07
C ASP A 239 5.35 -6.02 8.13
N ASN A 240 5.09 -5.71 9.40
CA ASN A 240 5.11 -6.72 10.47
C ASN A 240 4.09 -7.85 10.22
N LEU A 241 2.91 -7.49 9.71
CA LEU A 241 1.86 -8.45 9.40
C LEU A 241 2.26 -9.33 8.21
N ILE A 242 2.77 -8.71 7.15
CA ILE A 242 3.22 -9.37 5.92
C ILE A 242 4.41 -10.28 6.20
N GLN A 243 5.45 -9.78 6.87
CA GLN A 243 6.67 -10.55 7.17
C GLN A 243 6.33 -11.81 7.97
N LYS A 244 5.53 -11.67 9.03
CA LYS A 244 5.13 -12.82 9.85
C LYS A 244 4.24 -13.81 9.08
N ALA A 245 3.34 -13.35 8.23
CA ALA A 245 2.52 -14.23 7.40
C ALA A 245 3.36 -15.00 6.37
N THR A 246 4.44 -14.38 5.86
CA THR A 246 5.31 -14.92 4.79
C THR A 246 6.62 -15.52 5.31
N GLU A 247 6.69 -15.85 6.61
CA GLU A 247 7.80 -16.62 7.17
C GLU A 247 8.01 -17.93 6.41
N LYS A 248 9.28 -18.29 6.20
CA LYS A 248 9.61 -19.47 5.39
C LYS A 248 9.24 -20.76 6.11
N ASP A 249 9.55 -20.85 7.39
CA ASP A 249 9.05 -21.90 8.25
C ASP A 249 7.58 -21.65 8.61
N SER A 250 6.72 -22.57 8.22
CA SER A 250 5.29 -22.46 8.47
C SER A 250 4.93 -22.38 9.98
N GLN A 251 5.79 -22.89 10.86
CA GLN A 251 5.58 -22.85 12.29
C GLN A 251 5.75 -21.44 12.89
N HIS A 252 6.52 -20.59 12.23
CA HIS A 252 6.73 -19.20 12.67
C HIS A 252 5.65 -18.25 12.14
N ARG A 253 4.78 -18.68 11.24
CA ARG A 253 3.63 -17.90 10.76
C ARG A 253 2.54 -17.80 11.85
N TYR A 254 1.47 -17.09 11.51
CA TYR A 254 0.24 -17.13 12.30
C TYR A 254 -0.29 -18.56 12.35
N ALA A 255 -0.77 -18.99 13.54
CA ALA A 255 -1.25 -20.35 13.74
C ALA A 255 -2.50 -20.65 12.90
N ASP A 256 -3.37 -19.66 12.77
CA ASP A 256 -4.66 -19.69 12.10
C ASP A 256 -5.08 -18.28 11.64
N ILE A 257 -6.23 -18.19 10.96
CA ILE A 257 -6.79 -16.93 10.48
C ILE A 257 -7.18 -16.00 11.63
N ASN A 258 -7.61 -16.53 12.77
CA ASN A 258 -8.00 -15.74 13.93
C ASN A 258 -6.80 -15.05 14.58
N SER A 259 -5.66 -15.73 14.67
CA SER A 259 -4.41 -15.13 15.15
C SER A 259 -3.87 -14.06 14.19
N PHE A 260 -4.04 -14.25 12.87
CA PHE A 260 -3.73 -13.23 11.86
C PHE A 260 -4.63 -12.00 12.03
N ARG A 261 -5.96 -12.19 12.07
CA ARG A 261 -6.95 -11.12 12.28
C ARG A 261 -6.70 -10.35 13.57
N SER A 262 -6.47 -11.06 14.66
CA SER A 262 -6.18 -10.45 15.97
C SER A 262 -4.92 -9.59 15.95
N ALA A 263 -3.86 -10.02 15.26
CA ALA A 263 -2.64 -9.24 15.11
C ALA A 263 -2.89 -7.98 14.27
N TRP A 264 -3.65 -8.07 13.18
CA TRP A 264 -4.05 -6.94 12.37
C TRP A 264 -4.91 -5.94 13.15
N GLN A 265 -5.98 -6.41 13.81
CA GLN A 265 -6.87 -5.58 14.62
C GLN A 265 -6.14 -4.92 15.80
N LYS A 266 -5.23 -5.65 16.45
CA LYS A 266 -4.38 -5.09 17.51
C LYS A 266 -3.51 -3.97 16.95
N GLY A 267 -2.87 -4.16 15.79
CA GLY A 267 -2.12 -3.10 15.13
C GLY A 267 -2.98 -1.86 14.83
N GLN A 268 -4.24 -2.04 14.39
CA GLN A 268 -5.19 -0.96 14.16
C GLN A 268 -5.63 -0.29 15.50
N ASN A 269 -5.90 -1.08 16.53
CA ASN A 269 -6.28 -0.57 17.85
C ASN A 269 -5.11 0.12 18.55
N ASP A 270 -3.90 -0.44 18.48
CA ASP A 270 -2.68 0.21 19.00
C ASP A 270 -2.44 1.56 18.34
N LEU A 271 -2.73 1.69 17.03
CA LEU A 271 -2.71 2.97 16.32
C LEU A 271 -3.81 3.91 16.81
N ASN A 272 -5.03 3.40 17.03
CA ASN A 272 -6.16 4.17 17.52
C ASN A 272 -6.03 4.51 19.01
N GLU A 273 -5.63 3.57 19.87
CA GLU A 273 -5.45 3.80 21.31
C GLU A 273 -4.27 4.75 21.58
N ARG A 274 -3.21 4.68 20.80
CA ARG A 274 -2.12 5.68 20.82
C ARG A 274 -2.65 7.06 20.46
N ARG A 275 -3.60 7.15 19.54
CA ARG A 275 -4.31 8.38 19.18
C ARG A 275 -5.17 8.90 20.35
N TYR A 276 -5.95 8.02 21.02
CA TYR A 276 -6.86 8.38 22.12
C TYR A 276 -6.17 8.55 23.50
N SER A 277 -5.14 7.78 23.81
CA SER A 277 -4.42 7.91 25.09
C SER A 277 -3.60 9.19 25.13
N TRP A 278 -3.14 9.64 23.98
CA TRP A 278 -2.43 10.92 23.84
C TRP A 278 -3.34 12.11 24.13
N ASP A 279 -4.54 12.13 23.58
CA ASP A 279 -5.55 13.15 23.87
C ASP A 279 -5.89 13.24 25.36
N LYS A 280 -5.99 12.09 26.05
CA LYS A 280 -6.23 12.05 27.50
C LYS A 280 -5.02 12.49 28.33
N THR A 281 -3.82 12.06 28.01
CA THR A 281 -2.61 12.37 28.80
C THR A 281 -2.23 13.84 28.67
N VAL A 282 -2.45 14.45 27.50
CA VAL A 282 -2.23 15.89 27.30
C VAL A 282 -3.26 16.72 28.07
N ILE A 283 -4.51 16.27 28.11
CA ILE A 283 -5.58 16.96 28.87
C ILE A 283 -5.35 16.81 30.40
N GLU A 284 -4.90 15.64 30.89
CA GLU A 284 -4.64 15.42 32.31
C GLU A 284 -3.33 16.05 32.81
N GLN A 285 -2.30 16.18 31.99
CA GLN A 285 -1.07 16.91 32.36
C GLN A 285 -1.25 18.41 32.37
N GLN A 286 -2.11 18.96 31.50
CA GLN A 286 -2.46 20.40 31.52
C GLN A 286 -3.30 20.81 32.72
N SER A 287 -3.94 19.87 33.43
CA SER A 287 -4.78 20.15 34.61
C SER A 287 -4.06 20.08 35.97
N ARG A 288 -2.77 19.72 36.04
CA ARG A 288 -2.09 19.40 37.31
C ARG A 288 -0.92 20.28 37.73
N GLU A 289 -0.60 21.39 37.02
CA GLU A 289 0.35 22.37 37.56
C GLU A 289 -0.23 23.78 37.60
N PRO A 290 -0.09 24.51 38.75
CA PRO A 290 -0.60 25.85 38.83
C PRO A 290 0.33 26.84 38.12
N TYR A 291 -0.13 27.38 37.03
CA TYR A 291 0.50 28.39 36.17
C TYR A 291 0.69 29.77 36.87
N ALA A 292 0.70 29.84 38.22
CA ALA A 292 0.66 31.08 38.99
C ALA A 292 1.99 31.62 39.49
N LYS A 293 3.17 31.02 39.08
CA LYS A 293 4.46 31.47 39.65
C LYS A 293 5.58 31.90 38.70
N ILE A 294 5.32 32.01 37.39
CA ILE A 294 6.36 32.43 36.43
C ILE A 294 6.02 33.77 35.71
N LEU A 295 5.01 34.49 36.16
CA LEU A 295 4.67 35.81 35.59
C LEU A 295 5.19 37.00 36.40
N GLN A 296 6.31 36.87 37.12
CA GLN A 296 7.04 38.06 37.64
C GLN A 296 8.52 37.99 37.25
N GLY A 297 8.81 38.60 36.12
CA GLY A 297 10.18 38.89 35.70
C GLY A 297 10.48 38.50 34.30
N HIS A 298 9.97 39.25 33.35
CA HIS A 298 10.68 39.72 32.15
C HIS A 298 9.72 40.55 31.32
N SER A 299 9.90 41.82 31.34
CA SER A 299 9.30 42.81 30.47
C SER A 299 9.73 42.54 29.03
N GLU A 300 8.75 42.68 28.13
CA GLU A 300 8.89 43.11 26.75
C GLU A 300 9.94 42.43 25.86
N ILE A 301 9.56 41.35 25.21
CA ILE A 301 9.98 41.14 23.82
C ILE A 301 8.71 40.80 23.02
N SER A 302 8.09 41.82 22.49
CA SER A 302 7.17 41.73 21.38
C SER A 302 7.94 41.33 20.14
N GLY A 303 8.16 40.03 19.98
CA GLY A 303 8.75 39.43 18.76
C GLY A 303 7.63 39.09 17.78
N GLU A 304 7.11 40.10 17.05
CA GLU A 304 6.50 39.85 15.76
C GLU A 304 7.53 39.16 14.89
N ASN A 305 7.38 37.84 14.65
CA ASN A 305 8.11 37.11 13.62
C ASN A 305 7.69 37.65 12.25
N SER A 306 8.16 38.86 11.90
CA SER A 306 8.00 39.41 10.55
C SER A 306 8.99 38.68 9.66
N PHE A 307 8.50 37.75 8.83
CA PHE A 307 9.26 37.15 7.76
C PHE A 307 9.73 38.23 6.79
N LYS A 308 11.02 38.64 6.89
CA LYS A 308 11.69 39.48 5.89
C LYS A 308 12.05 38.62 4.69
N GLY A 309 11.16 38.49 3.72
CA GLY A 309 11.43 37.85 2.44
C GLY A 309 10.31 36.98 1.92
N SER A 310 9.44 37.57 1.12
CA SER A 310 8.49 36.89 0.25
C SER A 310 8.72 37.29 -1.20
N VAL A 311 8.22 36.49 -2.13
CA VAL A 311 8.25 36.75 -3.57
C VAL A 311 6.88 36.44 -4.17
N ARG A 312 6.43 37.32 -5.06
CA ARG A 312 5.21 37.09 -5.81
C ARG A 312 5.49 36.33 -7.10
N ILE A 313 4.85 35.16 -7.24
CA ILE A 313 4.97 34.30 -8.42
C ILE A 313 3.55 34.07 -8.95
N GLY A 314 3.23 34.69 -10.09
CA GLY A 314 1.85 34.72 -10.56
C GLY A 314 0.92 35.43 -9.55
N ASN A 315 -0.13 34.76 -9.16
CA ASN A 315 -1.09 35.24 -8.17
C ASN A 315 -0.75 34.83 -6.72
N GLN A 316 0.33 34.08 -6.52
CA GLN A 316 0.74 33.54 -5.24
C GLN A 316 1.90 34.36 -4.63
N GLU A 317 1.91 34.56 -3.33
CA GLU A 317 3.02 35.16 -2.61
C GLU A 317 3.70 34.13 -1.71
N TRP A 318 4.89 33.71 -2.07
CA TRP A 318 5.67 32.62 -1.45
C TRP A 318 6.77 33.15 -0.54
N GLN A 319 7.03 32.45 0.57
CA GLN A 319 8.25 32.66 1.34
C GLN A 319 9.48 32.28 0.51
N THR A 320 10.57 33.07 0.61
CA THR A 320 11.85 32.79 -0.07
C THR A 320 12.78 31.90 0.76
N LYS A 321 12.44 31.62 2.02
CA LYS A 321 13.18 30.75 2.94
C LYS A 321 12.27 29.61 3.42
N ASN A 322 12.89 28.48 3.76
CA ASN A 322 12.18 27.39 4.44
C ASN A 322 11.74 27.84 5.84
N LEU A 323 10.61 27.29 6.30
CA LEU A 323 10.09 27.57 7.62
C LEU A 323 11.08 27.17 8.71
N ASP A 324 11.23 28.04 9.74
CA ASP A 324 12.18 27.84 10.85
C ASP A 324 11.54 28.24 12.19
N VAL A 325 10.35 27.70 12.48
CA VAL A 325 9.62 27.97 13.73
C VAL A 325 9.77 26.82 14.73
N GLU A 326 9.74 27.15 16.03
CA GLU A 326 9.83 26.19 17.14
C GLU A 326 8.51 26.06 17.89
N ARG A 327 7.52 26.85 17.48
CA ARG A 327 6.21 26.91 18.12
C ARG A 327 5.11 26.88 17.08
N PHE A 328 4.02 26.24 17.43
CA PHE A 328 2.78 26.37 16.73
C PHE A 328 2.17 27.77 16.87
N ARG A 329 1.20 28.09 16.02
CA ARG A 329 0.53 29.40 16.00
C ARG A 329 -0.13 29.78 17.35
N ASN A 330 -0.53 28.79 18.13
CA ASN A 330 -1.10 28.98 19.47
C ASN A 330 -0.04 29.21 20.56
N GLY A 331 1.24 29.14 20.23
CA GLY A 331 2.37 29.37 21.14
C GLY A 331 3.00 28.09 21.74
N ASP A 332 2.38 26.94 21.54
CA ASP A 332 2.91 25.66 22.04
C ASP A 332 4.25 25.32 21.39
N LEU A 333 5.17 24.76 22.16
CA LEU A 333 6.45 24.27 21.64
C LEU A 333 6.25 23.03 20.78
N ILE A 334 6.97 22.99 19.66
CA ILE A 334 7.13 21.79 18.86
C ILE A 334 8.38 21.06 19.38
N PRO A 335 8.28 19.79 19.81
CA PRO A 335 9.44 19.03 20.31
C PRO A 335 10.57 18.96 19.26
N LYS A 336 11.80 19.11 19.72
CA LYS A 336 13.00 18.90 18.90
C LYS A 336 13.52 17.48 19.09
N ALA A 337 13.56 16.70 18.03
CA ALA A 337 14.18 15.37 18.05
C ALA A 337 15.67 15.48 17.77
N ARG A 338 16.50 15.10 18.77
CA ARG A 338 17.96 15.22 18.76
C ARG A 338 18.68 13.94 18.41
N THR A 339 18.02 12.78 18.62
CA THR A 339 18.59 11.47 18.30
C THR A 339 17.72 10.75 17.26
N ASN A 340 18.24 9.66 16.70
CA ASN A 340 17.48 8.83 15.76
C ASN A 340 16.31 8.14 16.47
N GLU A 341 16.53 7.70 17.70
CA GLU A 341 15.51 7.03 18.52
C GLU A 341 14.35 7.96 18.87
N GLU A 342 14.63 9.24 19.18
CA GLU A 342 13.61 10.27 19.42
C GLU A 342 12.78 10.52 18.14
N TRP A 343 13.46 10.63 16.99
CA TRP A 343 12.80 10.82 15.69
C TRP A 343 11.93 9.64 15.31
N GLU A 344 12.48 8.44 15.37
CA GLU A 344 11.79 7.20 15.07
C GLU A 344 10.59 6.98 16.02
N SER A 345 10.78 7.29 17.32
CA SER A 345 9.70 7.23 18.30
C SER A 345 8.56 8.20 17.96
N ALA A 346 8.90 9.44 17.59
CA ALA A 346 7.93 10.44 17.17
C ALA A 346 7.16 10.00 15.92
N GLY A 347 7.85 9.43 14.93
CA GLY A 347 7.24 8.85 13.73
C GLY A 347 6.26 7.73 14.06
N ARG A 348 6.66 6.79 14.90
CA ARG A 348 5.79 5.67 15.34
C ARG A 348 4.56 6.11 16.12
N THR A 349 4.64 7.23 16.83
CA THR A 349 3.55 7.71 17.70
C THR A 349 2.71 8.81 17.06
N GLY A 350 3.03 9.24 15.83
CA GLY A 350 2.36 10.37 15.19
C GLY A 350 2.65 11.70 15.87
N MET A 351 3.78 11.83 16.59
CA MET A 351 4.12 13.01 17.36
C MET A 351 4.74 14.10 16.47
N PRO A 352 4.25 15.35 16.51
CA PRO A 352 4.87 16.46 15.79
C PRO A 352 6.28 16.74 16.35
N VAL A 353 7.29 16.72 15.48
CA VAL A 353 8.66 17.04 15.82
C VAL A 353 9.38 17.77 14.71
N TRP A 354 10.47 18.41 15.08
CA TRP A 354 11.38 19.03 14.13
C TRP A 354 12.86 18.72 14.49
N CYS A 355 13.74 18.88 13.49
CA CYS A 355 15.19 18.88 13.69
C CYS A 355 15.85 19.82 12.67
N TYR A 356 17.14 20.09 12.85
CA TYR A 356 18.01 20.55 11.76
C TYR A 356 18.65 19.36 11.06
N TYR A 357 19.07 19.53 9.81
CA TYR A 357 19.84 18.50 9.12
C TYR A 357 21.13 18.19 9.89
N ASP A 358 21.42 16.91 10.13
CA ASP A 358 22.50 16.39 11.00
C ASP A 358 22.44 16.93 12.44
N ASN A 359 21.29 17.45 12.88
CA ASN A 359 21.12 18.16 14.15
C ASN A 359 22.05 19.37 14.33
N ASP A 360 22.64 19.86 13.24
CA ASP A 360 23.55 20.97 13.20
C ASP A 360 22.84 22.31 13.02
N THR A 361 23.12 23.27 13.92
CA THR A 361 22.54 24.62 13.87
C THR A 361 23.03 25.45 12.68
N GLU A 362 24.21 25.19 12.15
CA GLU A 362 24.71 25.87 10.95
C GLU A 362 23.90 25.44 9.71
N ASN A 363 23.60 24.15 9.59
CA ASN A 363 22.67 23.65 8.58
C ASN A 363 21.28 24.30 8.75
N GLY A 364 20.82 24.48 10.00
CA GLY A 364 19.56 25.17 10.29
C GLY A 364 19.51 26.60 9.79
N ARG A 365 20.61 27.37 9.92
CA ARG A 365 20.69 28.74 9.42
C ARG A 365 20.57 28.86 7.91
N ILE A 366 21.02 27.84 7.18
CA ILE A 366 21.02 27.79 5.72
C ILE A 366 19.71 27.21 5.18
N TYR A 367 19.33 26.03 5.68
CA TYR A 367 18.29 25.20 5.12
C TYR A 367 16.95 25.26 5.87
N GLY A 368 16.91 25.90 7.06
CA GLY A 368 15.74 25.88 7.94
C GLY A 368 15.56 24.54 8.65
N LYS A 369 14.38 24.32 9.21
CA LYS A 369 14.03 23.08 9.91
C LYS A 369 13.46 22.04 8.99
N LEU A 370 13.66 20.77 9.35
CA LEU A 370 12.96 19.62 8.83
C LEU A 370 11.87 19.26 9.84
N TYR A 371 10.62 19.20 9.38
CA TYR A 371 9.44 18.82 10.17
C TYR A 371 8.90 17.49 9.68
N ASN A 372 8.45 16.61 10.59
CA ASN A 372 7.61 15.51 10.16
C ASN A 372 6.22 16.03 9.77
N TRP A 373 5.46 15.23 9.02
CA TRP A 373 4.17 15.71 8.51
C TRP A 373 3.12 15.88 9.62
N TYR A 374 3.29 15.18 10.76
CA TYR A 374 2.44 15.40 11.94
C TYR A 374 2.55 16.83 12.46
N ALA A 375 3.71 17.47 12.34
CA ALA A 375 3.84 18.90 12.65
C ALA A 375 3.22 19.79 11.57
N VAL A 376 3.27 19.39 10.30
CA VAL A 376 2.70 20.11 9.16
C VAL A 376 1.17 20.17 9.27
N ASN A 377 0.54 19.06 9.63
CA ASN A 377 -0.93 18.90 9.70
C ASN A 377 -1.51 19.10 11.11
N ASP A 378 -0.71 19.60 12.06
CA ASP A 378 -1.17 19.79 13.42
C ASP A 378 -2.23 20.91 13.51
N VAL A 379 -3.33 20.61 14.19
CA VAL A 379 -4.48 21.54 14.33
C VAL A 379 -4.13 22.87 15.01
N ARG A 380 -3.02 22.92 15.77
CA ARG A 380 -2.50 24.14 16.40
C ARG A 380 -1.89 25.11 15.38
N GLY A 381 -1.67 24.64 14.14
CA GLY A 381 -1.18 25.42 13.01
C GLY A 381 0.33 25.70 13.06
N LEU A 382 1.08 25.13 12.11
CA LEU A 382 2.53 25.31 12.00
C LEU A 382 2.90 26.64 11.31
N ALA A 383 2.13 27.07 10.30
CA ALA A 383 2.38 28.31 9.57
C ALA A 383 2.14 29.56 10.43
N PRO A 384 2.92 30.62 10.29
CA PRO A 384 2.67 31.91 10.97
C PRO A 384 1.32 32.52 10.59
N LYS A 385 0.86 33.48 11.41
CA LYS A 385 -0.41 34.20 11.15
C LYS A 385 -0.36 34.92 9.80
N GLY A 386 -1.42 34.76 8.99
CA GLY A 386 -1.52 35.34 7.62
C GLY A 386 -0.76 34.51 6.57
N TRP A 387 -0.36 33.29 6.93
CA TRP A 387 0.29 32.33 6.06
C TRP A 387 -0.27 30.94 6.29
N HIS A 388 -0.28 30.12 5.25
CA HIS A 388 -0.56 28.69 5.34
C HIS A 388 0.56 27.87 4.71
N ILE A 389 0.66 26.59 5.08
CA ILE A 389 1.58 25.66 4.43
C ILE A 389 0.99 25.31 3.07
N ALA A 390 1.81 25.38 2.03
CA ALA A 390 1.37 25.15 0.66
C ALA A 390 0.70 23.78 0.50
N THR A 391 -0.51 23.79 -0.02
CA THR A 391 -1.26 22.57 -0.39
C THR A 391 -0.72 21.98 -1.69
N ASP A 392 -1.17 20.78 -2.03
CA ASP A 392 -0.83 20.14 -3.31
C ASP A 392 -1.33 20.95 -4.52
N GLU A 393 -2.46 21.64 -4.37
CA GLU A 393 -3.03 22.54 -5.39
C GLU A 393 -2.18 23.82 -5.55
N ASP A 394 -1.71 24.40 -4.44
CA ASP A 394 -0.82 25.57 -4.48
C ASP A 394 0.50 25.27 -5.20
N TRP A 395 1.10 24.12 -4.89
CA TRP A 395 2.29 23.64 -5.58
C TRP A 395 2.04 23.37 -7.07
N THR A 396 0.87 22.86 -7.42
CA THR A 396 0.49 22.62 -8.81
C THR A 396 0.33 23.94 -9.57
N THR A 397 -0.38 24.91 -8.95
CA THR A 397 -0.54 26.27 -9.48
C THR A 397 0.81 26.95 -9.74
N LEU A 398 1.74 26.86 -8.78
CA LEU A 398 3.11 27.39 -8.94
C LEU A 398 3.82 26.71 -10.10
N THR A 399 3.79 25.39 -10.15
CA THR A 399 4.48 24.59 -11.16
C THR A 399 3.96 24.90 -12.56
N ASP A 400 2.64 24.99 -12.72
CA ASP A 400 2.00 25.31 -14.02
C ASP A 400 2.31 26.74 -14.47
N TYR A 401 2.27 27.72 -13.55
CA TYR A 401 2.65 29.10 -13.85
C TYR A 401 4.11 29.21 -14.36
N LEU A 402 5.02 28.39 -13.81
CA LEU A 402 6.42 28.38 -14.20
C LEU A 402 6.69 27.60 -15.51
N GLY A 403 5.65 27.12 -16.20
CA GLY A 403 5.77 26.44 -17.49
C GLY A 403 5.69 24.92 -17.41
N GLY A 404 5.14 24.40 -16.32
CA GLY A 404 4.88 22.97 -16.12
C GLY A 404 6.04 22.21 -15.46
N LYS A 405 5.74 21.00 -15.03
CA LYS A 405 6.63 20.16 -14.18
C LYS A 405 8.03 19.96 -14.75
N ASN A 406 8.21 19.95 -16.06
CA ASN A 406 9.49 19.60 -16.70
C ASN A 406 10.54 20.73 -16.61
N VAL A 407 10.12 21.97 -16.38
CA VAL A 407 11.02 23.14 -16.38
C VAL A 407 10.96 23.96 -15.10
N ALA A 408 9.86 23.88 -14.36
CA ALA A 408 9.62 24.68 -13.17
C ALA A 408 10.69 24.51 -12.09
N GLY A 409 11.23 23.29 -11.93
CA GLY A 409 12.27 23.01 -10.95
C GLY A 409 13.55 23.82 -11.16
N GLY A 410 13.98 23.95 -12.40
CA GLY A 410 15.13 24.81 -12.75
C GLY A 410 14.88 26.28 -12.41
N LYS A 411 13.68 26.78 -12.67
CA LYS A 411 13.28 28.16 -12.36
C LYS A 411 13.16 28.46 -10.88
N MET A 412 12.99 27.42 -10.03
CA MET A 412 12.86 27.53 -8.59
C MET A 412 14.18 27.35 -7.84
N LYS A 413 15.13 26.59 -8.40
CA LYS A 413 16.41 26.27 -7.73
C LYS A 413 17.31 27.48 -7.63
N MET A 414 17.95 27.67 -6.45
CA MET A 414 19.01 28.64 -6.26
C MET A 414 20.18 28.34 -7.20
N THR A 415 20.75 29.36 -7.84
CA THR A 415 21.81 29.21 -8.86
C THR A 415 23.20 29.00 -8.28
N ARG A 416 23.40 29.27 -6.98
CA ARG A 416 24.72 29.19 -6.33
C ARG A 416 25.17 27.75 -6.15
N THR A 417 26.30 27.39 -6.72
CA THR A 417 26.97 26.09 -6.56
C THR A 417 27.49 25.84 -5.14
N ALA A 418 27.51 26.84 -4.28
CA ALA A 418 27.85 26.68 -2.86
C ALA A 418 26.85 25.80 -2.08
N TYR A 419 25.62 25.63 -2.58
CA TYR A 419 24.58 24.87 -1.91
C TYR A 419 24.19 23.62 -2.70
N TRP A 420 23.99 23.75 -4.01
CA TRP A 420 23.67 22.65 -4.90
C TRP A 420 24.92 22.01 -5.48
N ASN A 421 25.01 20.70 -5.42
CA ASN A 421 26.04 19.97 -6.15
C ASN A 421 25.91 20.17 -7.66
N PRO A 422 27.03 20.23 -8.41
CA PRO A 422 26.99 20.27 -9.86
C PRO A 422 26.41 18.97 -10.42
N PRO A 423 25.64 19.04 -11.56
CA PRO A 423 25.57 20.18 -12.49
C PRO A 423 24.53 21.24 -12.14
N ASN A 424 23.65 21.06 -11.14
CA ASN A 424 22.51 21.92 -10.83
C ASN A 424 21.69 22.28 -12.07
N THR A 425 21.29 21.25 -12.81
CA THR A 425 20.74 21.34 -14.17
C THR A 425 19.53 22.26 -14.27
N GLY A 426 19.59 23.22 -15.17
CA GLY A 426 18.50 24.17 -15.47
C GLY A 426 18.25 25.22 -14.39
N ALA A 427 19.09 25.34 -13.36
CA ALA A 427 18.90 26.31 -12.28
C ALA A 427 19.10 27.76 -12.78
N THR A 428 18.01 28.53 -12.76
CA THR A 428 17.99 29.95 -13.10
C THR A 428 17.55 30.83 -11.96
N ASN A 429 16.77 30.27 -11.02
CA ASN A 429 16.09 31.00 -9.96
C ASN A 429 15.26 32.22 -10.44
N GLU A 430 14.84 32.21 -11.70
CA GLU A 430 14.09 33.32 -12.30
C GLU A 430 12.76 33.61 -11.60
N SER A 431 12.21 32.61 -10.90
CA SER A 431 11.00 32.78 -10.10
C SER A 431 11.25 33.55 -8.78
N GLY A 432 12.50 33.63 -8.32
CA GLY A 432 12.85 34.15 -6.99
C GLY A 432 12.46 33.22 -5.83
N PHE A 433 11.95 32.01 -6.11
CA PHE A 433 11.56 31.03 -5.07
C PHE A 433 12.73 30.61 -4.19
N SER A 434 13.92 30.57 -4.74
CA SER A 434 15.19 30.30 -4.04
C SER A 434 15.17 28.99 -3.26
N ALA A 435 14.91 27.88 -3.92
CA ALA A 435 14.95 26.55 -3.31
C ALA A 435 16.38 26.14 -2.93
N PHE A 436 16.60 25.77 -1.67
CA PHE A 436 17.84 25.22 -1.14
C PHE A 436 17.76 23.70 -1.02
N PRO A 437 18.85 22.96 -1.30
CA PRO A 437 18.89 21.50 -1.26
C PRO A 437 19.10 20.99 0.19
N GLY A 438 18.10 21.16 1.04
CA GLY A 438 18.18 20.83 2.47
C GLY A 438 18.13 19.34 2.77
N GLY A 439 17.99 18.47 1.77
CA GLY A 439 17.80 17.04 1.99
C GLY A 439 16.53 16.72 2.78
N TYR A 440 16.53 15.54 3.40
CA TYR A 440 15.46 15.11 4.29
C TYR A 440 15.97 14.15 5.37
N ARG A 441 15.18 13.91 6.42
CA ARG A 441 15.43 12.92 7.45
C ARG A 441 14.51 11.72 7.23
N ASN A 442 15.06 10.51 7.16
CA ASN A 442 14.31 9.27 7.02
C ASN A 442 13.51 8.94 8.29
N PHE A 443 12.59 7.99 8.17
CA PHE A 443 11.78 7.45 9.30
C PHE A 443 12.65 6.80 10.40
N ASP A 444 13.81 6.22 10.03
CA ASP A 444 14.80 5.63 10.94
C ASP A 444 15.72 6.67 11.61
N GLY A 445 15.47 7.96 11.36
CA GLY A 445 16.25 9.07 11.88
C GLY A 445 17.52 9.40 11.11
N SER A 446 17.90 8.63 10.09
CA SER A 446 19.06 8.93 9.25
C SER A 446 18.82 10.15 8.34
N PHE A 447 19.87 10.92 8.08
CA PHE A 447 19.82 12.07 7.17
C PHE A 447 20.36 11.69 5.79
N THR A 448 19.80 12.29 4.74
CA THR A 448 20.21 11.98 3.37
C THR A 448 20.00 13.14 2.40
N THR A 449 20.77 13.15 1.33
CA THR A 449 20.61 13.99 0.13
C THR A 449 20.76 15.50 0.31
N ILE A 450 21.41 16.00 1.39
CA ILE A 450 21.80 17.41 1.45
C ILE A 450 22.68 17.76 0.25
N SER A 451 22.53 18.96 -0.29
CA SER A 451 23.17 19.44 -1.52
C SER A 451 22.73 18.76 -2.83
N TYR A 452 21.92 17.69 -2.78
CA TYR A 452 21.43 16.95 -3.94
C TYR A 452 19.93 17.15 -4.18
N LEU A 453 19.14 17.30 -3.09
CA LEU A 453 17.68 17.33 -3.16
C LEU A 453 17.10 18.43 -2.25
N ALA A 454 16.21 19.25 -2.79
CA ALA A 454 15.29 20.03 -2.00
C ALA A 454 13.98 19.24 -1.90
N PHE A 455 13.53 18.97 -0.69
CA PHE A 455 12.36 18.16 -0.41
C PHE A 455 11.37 18.97 0.43
N PHE A 456 10.14 19.19 -0.12
CA PHE A 456 9.15 20.06 0.49
C PHE A 456 7.86 19.32 0.77
N TRP A 457 7.37 19.39 2.00
CA TRP A 457 6.03 18.94 2.32
C TRP A 457 4.94 19.78 1.65
N SER A 458 3.85 19.14 1.31
CA SER A 458 2.55 19.75 1.10
C SER A 458 1.67 19.54 2.33
N ALA A 459 0.77 20.48 2.62
CA ALA A 459 -0.24 20.31 3.67
C ALA A 459 -1.35 19.31 3.29
N SER A 460 -1.34 18.80 2.06
CA SER A 460 -2.34 17.84 1.58
C SER A 460 -1.91 16.42 1.89
N GLU A 461 -2.73 15.70 2.63
CA GLU A 461 -2.62 14.24 2.79
C GLU A 461 -2.83 13.55 1.43
N TYR A 462 -2.06 12.49 1.17
CA TYR A 462 -2.29 11.64 0.01
C TYR A 462 -3.17 10.44 0.35
N GLY A 463 -3.00 9.90 1.54
CA GLY A 463 -3.71 8.76 2.09
C GLY A 463 -3.04 8.28 3.37
N TYR A 464 -3.61 7.31 4.05
CA TYR A 464 -3.21 6.91 5.39
C TYR A 464 -1.68 6.74 5.56
N GLY A 465 -1.10 7.62 6.39
CA GLY A 465 0.32 7.61 6.73
C GLY A 465 1.25 8.15 5.64
N THR A 466 0.72 8.78 4.57
CA THR A 466 1.53 9.44 3.53
C THR A 466 0.94 10.77 3.11
N ALA A 467 1.79 11.73 2.79
CA ALA A 467 1.41 13.05 2.35
C ALA A 467 2.12 13.44 1.05
N TRP A 468 1.50 14.36 0.30
CA TRP A 468 2.09 14.89 -0.92
C TRP A 468 3.36 15.68 -0.60
N HIS A 469 4.35 15.56 -1.48
CA HIS A 469 5.56 16.38 -1.44
C HIS A 469 5.99 16.85 -2.83
N ARG A 470 6.95 17.78 -2.87
CA ARG A 470 7.65 18.23 -4.07
C ARG A 470 9.14 18.04 -3.89
N GLY A 471 9.77 17.47 -4.92
CA GLY A 471 11.21 17.28 -4.98
C GLY A 471 11.84 18.07 -6.11
N LEU A 472 12.97 18.72 -5.85
CA LEU A 472 13.82 19.35 -6.84
C LEU A 472 15.20 18.69 -6.75
N ASN A 473 15.65 18.04 -7.81
CA ASN A 473 16.93 17.34 -7.81
C ASN A 473 18.02 18.16 -8.52
N TYR A 474 19.29 17.96 -8.13
CA TYR A 474 20.44 18.69 -8.63
C TYR A 474 20.73 18.44 -10.12
N ASP A 475 20.42 17.25 -10.61
CA ASP A 475 20.77 16.79 -11.96
C ASP A 475 19.66 16.99 -13.00
N VAL A 476 18.48 17.45 -12.61
CA VAL A 476 17.33 17.65 -13.51
C VAL A 476 16.62 18.99 -13.27
N GLY A 477 15.93 19.49 -14.31
CA GLY A 477 15.14 20.74 -14.24
C GLY A 477 13.68 20.56 -13.88
N HIS A 478 13.22 19.34 -13.67
CA HIS A 478 11.81 19.07 -13.37
C HIS A 478 11.48 19.17 -11.87
N VAL A 479 10.20 19.33 -11.55
CA VAL A 479 9.62 19.18 -10.20
C VAL A 479 9.01 17.78 -10.10
N SER A 480 9.45 16.95 -9.18
CA SER A 480 8.73 15.73 -8.84
C SER A 480 7.53 16.04 -7.95
N ARG A 481 6.41 15.34 -8.17
CA ARG A 481 5.22 15.31 -7.33
C ARG A 481 4.98 13.86 -6.95
N ASP A 482 5.17 13.56 -5.68
CA ASP A 482 5.11 12.21 -5.15
C ASP A 482 4.53 12.24 -3.74
N ASN A 483 4.27 11.08 -3.15
CA ASN A 483 3.88 10.98 -1.75
C ASN A 483 4.95 10.23 -0.96
N TYR A 484 5.08 10.56 0.31
CA TYR A 484 6.04 9.95 1.20
C TYR A 484 5.45 9.74 2.59
N ASP A 485 6.06 8.86 3.39
CA ASP A 485 5.66 8.54 4.75
C ASP A 485 5.66 9.80 5.64
N GLU A 486 4.62 10.01 6.43
CA GLU A 486 4.42 11.18 7.30
C GLU A 486 5.48 11.33 8.38
N SER A 487 6.19 10.26 8.71
CA SER A 487 7.24 10.24 9.73
C SER A 487 8.58 10.80 9.25
N ILE A 488 8.78 11.00 7.93
CA ILE A 488 10.03 11.62 7.45
C ILE A 488 10.07 13.12 7.77
N GLY A 489 11.28 13.66 7.83
CA GLY A 489 11.50 15.09 8.03
C GLY A 489 11.80 15.82 6.73
N ALA A 490 10.97 16.78 6.36
CA ALA A 490 11.15 17.59 5.16
C ALA A 490 11.04 19.09 5.44
N SER A 491 11.54 19.89 4.51
CA SER A 491 11.38 21.35 4.54
C SER A 491 9.93 21.77 4.32
N VAL A 492 9.56 22.93 4.80
CA VAL A 492 8.22 23.51 4.65
C VAL A 492 8.34 24.90 4.01
N ARG A 493 7.45 25.19 3.05
CA ARG A 493 7.26 26.52 2.49
C ARG A 493 5.84 27.00 2.73
N CYS A 494 5.72 28.27 3.09
CA CYS A 494 4.40 28.88 3.30
C CYS A 494 4.04 29.82 2.17
N LEU A 495 2.74 29.90 1.96
CA LEU A 495 2.05 30.78 1.02
C LEU A 495 1.21 31.77 1.83
N ARG A 496 1.10 33.00 1.36
CA ARG A 496 0.29 34.02 2.00
C ARG A 496 -1.20 33.76 1.78
N ASP A 497 -2.00 33.95 2.84
CA ASP A 497 -3.46 33.79 2.81
C ASP A 497 -4.16 34.79 1.90
#